data_86238a9f871d4b33076c8259bb6b9625
#
_entry.id   86238a9f871d4b33076c8259bb6b9625
#
_cell.length_a   1.000
_cell.length_b   1.000
_cell.length_c   1.000
_cell.angle_alpha   90.00
_cell.angle_beta   90.00
_cell.angle_gamma   90.00
#
_symmetry.space_group_name_H-M   'P 1'
#
loop_
_entity.id
_entity.type
_entity.pdbx_description
1 polymer ?
#
loop_
_entity_poly.entity_id
_entity_poly.type
_entity_poly.pdbx_seq_one_letter_code
_entity_poly.pdbx_strand_id
1 'polypeptide(L)'
;MKQEIIDKINRLASQDEPFLFVINYQGDKAFIRLLSDINPEECLFDFEVRGNLSHAWKETWKEETWKEETWKKKISEEEISETIWQIEPPLYEDYERSFNIVKSNIMAGNSYLTNLTCRVPVSCNLSLEEIFHRAKGKYKLLLRRKRTQAEDKAHLKEENIEENLTPFVCFSPETFVRIKGGRIYSYPMKGTLDASLPNAEKQLMEDRKEAAEHATIVDLIRNDLSRVAEDVRVDKYRYIDVLHTNKGNILQTSSEISGRLPEDYPHHLGEILDAQLPAGSITGAPKDKTMQ
;
A
#
# COMPACT_ATOMS: atom_id res chain seq x y z
N MET A 1 9.63 -9.53 9.72
CA MET A 1 10.69 -8.75 8.99
C MET A 1 12.08 -9.15 9.49
N LYS A 2 13.15 -8.86 8.73
CA LYS A 2 14.53 -8.96 9.25
C LYS A 2 14.73 -7.98 10.41
N GLN A 3 15.50 -8.39 11.42
CA GLN A 3 15.73 -7.58 12.63
C GLN A 3 16.34 -6.21 12.32
N GLU A 4 17.25 -6.14 11.36
CA GLU A 4 17.89 -4.89 10.93
C GLU A 4 16.90 -3.85 10.40
N ILE A 5 15.83 -4.30 9.70
CA ILE A 5 14.75 -3.43 9.22
C ILE A 5 13.96 -2.88 10.40
N ILE A 6 13.61 -3.75 11.35
CA ILE A 6 12.90 -3.41 12.58
C ILE A 6 13.69 -2.36 13.36
N ASP A 7 14.97 -2.64 13.64
CA ASP A 7 15.86 -1.76 14.41
C ASP A 7 16.02 -0.39 13.74
N LYS A 8 16.13 -0.35 12.41
CA LYS A 8 16.24 0.91 11.66
C LYS A 8 14.95 1.74 11.77
N ILE A 9 13.78 1.10 11.66
CA ILE A 9 12.47 1.76 11.83
C ILE A 9 12.34 2.30 13.25
N ASN A 10 12.63 1.50 14.28
CA ASN A 10 12.57 1.91 15.69
C ASN A 10 13.45 3.11 15.97
N ARG A 11 14.69 3.07 15.50
CA ARG A 11 15.64 4.17 15.68
C ARG A 11 15.12 5.48 15.09
N LEU A 12 14.63 5.48 13.84
CA LEU A 12 14.13 6.68 13.19
C LEU A 12 12.85 7.19 13.85
N ALA A 13 11.94 6.29 14.21
CA ALA A 13 10.68 6.65 14.87
C ALA A 13 10.92 7.23 16.28
N SER A 14 11.86 6.67 17.05
CA SER A 14 12.19 7.15 18.40
C SER A 14 12.89 8.52 18.40
N GLN A 15 13.49 8.91 17.28
CA GLN A 15 14.13 10.21 17.09
C GLN A 15 13.15 11.26 16.50
N ASP A 16 11.89 10.90 16.26
CA ASP A 16 10.87 11.73 15.60
C ASP A 16 11.33 12.25 14.23
N GLU A 17 12.18 11.46 13.56
CA GLU A 17 12.69 11.79 12.23
C GLU A 17 11.71 11.32 11.15
N PRO A 18 11.26 12.20 10.24
CA PRO A 18 10.36 11.82 9.18
C PRO A 18 11.08 10.96 8.12
N PHE A 19 10.56 9.78 7.85
CA PHE A 19 11.16 8.85 6.88
C PHE A 19 10.10 8.16 6.02
N LEU A 20 10.53 7.70 4.85
CA LEU A 20 9.78 6.81 3.96
C LEU A 20 10.37 5.42 4.05
N PHE A 21 9.50 4.41 4.09
CA PHE A 21 9.92 3.02 3.97
C PHE A 21 9.06 2.26 2.95
N VAL A 22 9.70 1.32 2.25
CA VAL A 22 9.07 0.34 1.37
C VAL A 22 9.65 -1.01 1.75
N ILE A 23 8.79 -1.98 2.03
CA ILE A 23 9.17 -3.32 2.47
C ILE A 23 8.57 -4.33 1.49
N ASN A 24 9.35 -5.33 1.06
CA ASN A 24 8.83 -6.41 0.24
C ASN A 24 7.95 -7.38 1.05
N TYR A 25 7.19 -8.22 0.35
CA TYR A 25 6.25 -9.15 0.98
C TYR A 25 6.92 -10.10 1.98
N GLN A 26 8.13 -10.56 1.72
CA GLN A 26 8.89 -11.46 2.59
C GLN A 26 9.46 -10.76 3.84
N GLY A 27 9.49 -9.42 3.84
CA GLY A 27 10.05 -8.65 4.95
C GLY A 27 11.57 -8.78 5.09
N ASP A 28 12.26 -9.19 4.03
CA ASP A 28 13.71 -9.38 4.02
C ASP A 28 14.47 -8.29 3.26
N LYS A 29 13.75 -7.43 2.52
CA LYS A 29 14.28 -6.29 1.76
C LYS A 29 13.45 -5.05 2.05
N ALA A 30 14.14 -3.91 2.21
CA ALA A 30 13.49 -2.63 2.45
C ALA A 30 14.28 -1.47 1.85
N PHE A 31 13.55 -0.46 1.38
CA PHE A 31 14.05 0.88 1.13
C PHE A 31 13.61 1.76 2.31
N ILE A 32 14.55 2.35 3.05
CA ILE A 32 14.25 3.20 4.21
C ILE A 32 15.17 4.41 4.13
N ARG A 33 14.58 5.62 3.98
CA ARG A 33 15.30 6.91 3.88
C ARG A 33 14.62 7.96 4.73
N LEU A 34 15.41 8.83 5.34
CA LEU A 34 14.91 10.13 5.80
C LEU A 34 14.29 10.87 4.64
N LEU A 35 13.22 11.62 4.88
CA LEU A 35 12.59 12.38 3.80
C LEU A 35 13.53 13.42 3.21
N SER A 36 14.42 14.00 4.02
CA SER A 36 15.49 14.92 3.58
C SER A 36 16.48 14.29 2.61
N ASP A 37 16.67 12.98 2.68
CA ASP A 37 17.71 12.26 1.95
C ASP A 37 17.17 11.54 0.70
N ILE A 38 15.86 11.67 0.42
CA ILE A 38 15.26 11.05 -0.75
C ILE A 38 15.68 11.82 -2.01
N ASN A 39 16.46 11.16 -2.86
CA ASN A 39 16.76 11.67 -4.17
C ASN A 39 15.55 11.46 -5.11
N PRO A 40 14.99 12.53 -5.72
CA PRO A 40 13.87 12.39 -6.67
C PRO A 40 14.18 11.52 -7.89
N GLU A 41 15.46 11.36 -8.25
CA GLU A 41 15.87 10.43 -9.31
C GLU A 41 15.77 8.96 -8.89
N GLU A 42 15.77 8.67 -7.59
CA GLU A 42 15.65 7.33 -7.02
C GLU A 42 14.21 7.00 -6.65
N CYS A 43 13.50 7.95 -6.02
CA CYS A 43 12.15 7.70 -5.51
C CYS A 43 11.27 8.94 -5.65
N LEU A 44 10.12 8.79 -6.32
CA LEU A 44 9.04 9.77 -6.30
C LEU A 44 7.86 9.21 -5.52
N PHE A 45 7.22 10.05 -4.71
CA PHE A 45 5.99 9.69 -4.03
C PHE A 45 5.05 10.89 -3.92
N ASP A 46 3.74 10.60 -3.93
CA ASP A 46 2.67 11.58 -3.73
C ASP A 46 1.61 10.90 -2.87
N PHE A 47 1.57 11.27 -1.60
CA PHE A 47 0.62 10.73 -0.64
C PHE A 47 -0.34 11.84 -0.23
N GLU A 48 -1.64 11.54 -0.20
CA GLU A 48 -2.64 12.44 0.35
C GLU A 48 -2.40 12.59 1.85
N VAL A 49 -1.51 13.51 2.23
CA VAL A 49 -1.19 13.74 3.64
C VAL A 49 -2.23 14.67 4.23
N ARG A 50 -3.09 14.16 5.11
CA ARG A 50 -3.89 14.94 6.03
C ARG A 50 -3.08 15.18 7.31
N GLY A 51 -2.20 16.21 7.33
CA GLY A 51 -1.40 16.53 8.52
C GLY A 51 -0.16 17.38 8.24
N ASN A 52 0.38 18.03 9.24
CA ASN A 52 1.32 19.14 9.25
C ASN A 52 2.66 18.97 8.52
N LEU A 53 3.03 17.79 8.12
CA LEU A 53 4.27 17.55 7.35
C LEU A 53 4.14 17.92 5.87
N SER A 54 2.91 18.09 5.35
CA SER A 54 2.66 18.32 3.93
C SER A 54 2.97 19.72 3.45
N HIS A 55 2.85 20.76 4.28
CA HIS A 55 3.03 22.14 3.83
C HIS A 55 4.50 22.51 3.65
N ALA A 56 5.36 22.17 4.60
CA ALA A 56 6.80 22.45 4.50
C ALA A 56 7.42 21.70 3.31
N TRP A 57 7.03 20.43 3.08
CA TRP A 57 7.50 19.64 1.95
C TRP A 57 6.99 20.14 0.60
N LYS A 58 5.71 20.52 0.51
CA LYS A 58 5.14 21.10 -0.72
C LYS A 58 5.78 22.46 -1.04
N GLU A 59 6.22 23.21 -0.06
CA GLU A 59 6.93 24.49 -0.26
C GLU A 59 8.39 24.26 -0.66
N THR A 60 9.11 23.34 -0.02
CA THR A 60 10.49 22.98 -0.40
C THR A 60 10.55 22.37 -1.80
N TRP A 61 9.57 21.55 -2.15
CA TRP A 61 9.44 20.99 -3.51
C TRP A 61 8.98 22.00 -4.55
N LYS A 62 8.26 23.05 -4.16
CA LYS A 62 7.87 24.13 -5.08
C LYS A 62 9.04 24.98 -5.51
N GLU A 63 10.07 25.14 -4.70
CA GLU A 63 11.27 25.90 -5.09
C GLU A 63 12.19 25.11 -6.05
N GLU A 64 12.15 23.78 -6.06
CA GLU A 64 12.82 22.92 -7.06
C GLU A 64 11.96 22.59 -8.30
N THR A 65 10.77 23.16 -8.41
CA THR A 65 9.67 22.84 -9.37
C THR A 65 9.92 23.24 -10.83
N TRP A 66 11.09 23.78 -11.18
CA TRP A 66 11.42 23.98 -12.61
C TRP A 66 11.34 22.68 -13.42
N LYS A 67 11.51 21.51 -12.78
CA LYS A 67 11.40 20.19 -13.44
C LYS A 67 9.94 19.77 -13.69
N GLU A 68 9.00 20.10 -12.80
CA GLU A 68 7.59 19.74 -12.99
C GLU A 68 6.93 20.51 -14.12
N GLU A 69 7.23 21.80 -14.26
CA GLU A 69 6.78 22.59 -15.41
C GLU A 69 7.41 22.13 -16.71
N THR A 70 8.69 21.73 -16.67
CA THR A 70 9.39 21.18 -17.82
C THR A 70 8.79 19.85 -18.26
N TRP A 71 8.40 18.99 -17.32
CA TRP A 71 7.70 17.73 -17.60
C TRP A 71 6.29 17.95 -18.13
N LYS A 72 5.50 18.83 -17.49
CA LYS A 72 4.15 19.21 -17.98
C LYS A 72 4.22 19.79 -19.40
N LYS A 73 5.22 20.60 -19.68
CA LYS A 73 5.45 21.17 -21.01
C LYS A 73 5.87 20.11 -22.02
N LYS A 74 6.77 19.18 -21.64
CA LYS A 74 7.21 18.07 -22.49
C LYS A 74 6.07 17.10 -22.84
N ILE A 75 5.18 16.78 -21.85
CA ILE A 75 3.98 15.95 -22.08
C ILE A 75 2.93 16.69 -22.96
N SER A 76 2.87 18.04 -22.90
CA SER A 76 1.92 18.82 -23.70
C SER A 76 2.40 19.07 -25.13
N GLU A 77 3.70 18.94 -25.41
CA GLU A 77 4.30 19.20 -26.71
C GLU A 77 4.59 17.91 -27.54
N GLU A 78 4.72 16.74 -26.87
CA GLU A 78 4.74 15.46 -27.59
C GLU A 78 3.31 15.06 -27.95
N GLU A 79 3.07 14.81 -29.24
CA GLU A 79 1.82 14.22 -29.73
C GLU A 79 1.44 13.05 -28.82
N ILE A 80 0.24 13.10 -28.19
CA ILE A 80 -0.26 12.06 -27.29
C ILE A 80 -0.45 10.82 -28.16
N SER A 81 0.60 10.01 -28.31
CA SER A 81 0.46 8.69 -28.90
C SER A 81 -0.55 7.90 -28.06
N GLU A 82 -1.46 7.24 -28.71
CA GLU A 82 -2.46 6.40 -28.04
C GLU A 82 -1.78 5.46 -27.05
N THR A 83 -2.25 5.42 -25.79
CA THR A 83 -1.68 4.55 -24.79
C THR A 83 -1.98 3.10 -25.13
N ILE A 84 -0.93 2.34 -25.45
CA ILE A 84 -1.01 0.90 -25.66
C ILE A 84 -0.87 0.21 -24.33
N TRP A 85 -1.87 -0.61 -23.97
CA TRP A 85 -1.88 -1.38 -22.74
C TRP A 85 -2.38 -2.79 -23.06
N GLN A 86 -1.45 -3.74 -23.12
CA GLN A 86 -1.74 -5.14 -23.41
C GLN A 86 -1.43 -5.99 -22.19
N ILE A 87 -2.40 -6.80 -21.78
CA ILE A 87 -2.27 -7.74 -20.67
C ILE A 87 -2.24 -9.18 -21.21
N GLU A 88 -1.35 -9.98 -20.64
CA GLU A 88 -1.25 -11.41 -20.90
C GLU A 88 -1.80 -12.16 -19.67
N PRO A 89 -3.10 -12.48 -19.65
CA PRO A 89 -3.69 -13.19 -18.52
C PRO A 89 -3.07 -14.57 -18.37
N PRO A 90 -2.98 -15.10 -17.13
CA PRO A 90 -2.51 -16.48 -16.91
C PRO A 90 -3.41 -17.47 -17.66
N LEU A 91 -2.85 -18.61 -18.04
CA LEU A 91 -3.64 -19.70 -18.63
C LEU A 91 -4.75 -20.11 -17.64
N TYR A 92 -5.94 -20.37 -18.17
CA TYR A 92 -7.09 -20.75 -17.36
C TYR A 92 -6.79 -21.98 -16.50
N GLU A 93 -6.10 -22.99 -17.05
CA GLU A 93 -5.75 -24.21 -16.34
C GLU A 93 -4.82 -23.95 -15.12
N ASP A 94 -3.92 -22.97 -15.21
CA ASP A 94 -3.03 -22.60 -14.10
C ASP A 94 -3.81 -21.89 -13.00
N TYR A 95 -4.71 -20.99 -13.40
CA TYR A 95 -5.62 -20.33 -12.47
C TYR A 95 -6.55 -21.35 -11.79
N GLU A 96 -7.20 -22.22 -12.56
CA GLU A 96 -8.12 -23.24 -12.06
C GLU A 96 -7.44 -24.20 -11.08
N ARG A 97 -6.20 -24.62 -11.37
CA ARG A 97 -5.39 -25.44 -10.46
C ARG A 97 -5.18 -24.75 -9.13
N SER A 98 -4.75 -23.48 -9.16
CA SER A 98 -4.52 -22.68 -7.95
C SER A 98 -5.82 -22.45 -7.18
N PHE A 99 -6.91 -22.15 -7.88
CA PHE A 99 -8.24 -21.96 -7.29
C PHE A 99 -8.72 -23.24 -6.58
N ASN A 100 -8.54 -24.42 -7.20
CA ASN A 100 -8.96 -25.70 -6.63
C ASN A 100 -8.15 -26.06 -5.37
N ILE A 101 -6.87 -25.69 -5.30
CA ILE A 101 -6.05 -25.84 -4.08
C ILE A 101 -6.65 -24.99 -2.96
N VAL A 102 -6.90 -23.70 -3.22
CA VAL A 102 -7.51 -22.79 -2.25
C VAL A 102 -8.89 -23.29 -1.80
N LYS A 103 -9.76 -23.66 -2.76
CA LYS A 103 -11.10 -24.19 -2.48
C LYS A 103 -11.05 -25.44 -1.60
N SER A 104 -10.14 -26.37 -1.88
CA SER A 104 -9.96 -27.58 -1.10
C SER A 104 -9.55 -27.27 0.34
N ASN A 105 -8.66 -26.30 0.56
CA ASN A 105 -8.24 -25.88 1.88
C ASN A 105 -9.36 -25.18 2.66
N ILE A 106 -10.17 -24.37 1.99
CA ILE A 106 -11.37 -23.75 2.60
C ILE A 106 -12.38 -24.84 3.01
N MET A 107 -12.65 -25.80 2.13
CA MET A 107 -13.58 -26.92 2.43
C MET A 107 -13.07 -27.82 3.56
N ALA A 108 -11.75 -27.95 3.71
CA ALA A 108 -11.11 -28.68 4.80
C ALA A 108 -11.05 -27.89 6.12
N GLY A 109 -11.50 -26.64 6.14
CA GLY A 109 -11.46 -25.77 7.33
C GLY A 109 -10.08 -25.21 7.67
N ASN A 110 -9.10 -25.30 6.76
CA ASN A 110 -7.76 -24.73 6.95
C ASN A 110 -7.76 -23.21 6.82
N SER A 111 -8.64 -22.67 6.00
CA SER A 111 -8.87 -21.22 5.85
C SER A 111 -10.35 -20.98 5.58
N TYR A 112 -10.87 -19.80 5.92
CA TYR A 112 -12.23 -19.38 5.59
C TYR A 112 -12.30 -18.11 4.76
N LEU A 113 -11.15 -17.46 4.57
CA LEU A 113 -10.97 -16.34 3.65
C LEU A 113 -9.55 -16.41 3.10
N THR A 114 -9.41 -16.34 1.77
CA THR A 114 -8.09 -16.33 1.10
C THR A 114 -8.13 -15.38 -0.08
N ASN A 115 -7.09 -14.55 -0.18
CA ASN A 115 -6.87 -13.71 -1.36
C ASN A 115 -5.91 -14.40 -2.32
N LEU A 116 -6.47 -15.05 -3.36
CA LEU A 116 -5.68 -15.69 -4.41
C LEU A 116 -5.17 -14.62 -5.40
N THR A 117 -3.87 -14.42 -5.43
CA THR A 117 -3.22 -13.43 -6.29
C THR A 117 -2.39 -14.11 -7.39
N CYS A 118 -2.47 -13.60 -8.61
CA CYS A 118 -1.62 -14.04 -9.71
C CYS A 118 -0.89 -12.86 -10.34
N ARG A 119 0.31 -13.13 -10.86
CA ARG A 119 1.07 -12.16 -11.64
C ARG A 119 0.51 -12.12 -13.06
N VAL A 120 0.24 -10.90 -13.56
CA VAL A 120 -0.19 -10.66 -14.94
C VAL A 120 0.87 -9.85 -15.65
N PRO A 121 1.54 -10.36 -16.68
CA PRO A 121 2.42 -9.59 -17.54
C PRO A 121 1.65 -8.49 -18.27
N VAL A 122 2.30 -7.33 -18.39
CA VAL A 122 1.74 -6.16 -19.08
C VAL A 122 2.77 -5.58 -20.03
N SER A 123 2.40 -5.39 -21.28
CA SER A 123 3.15 -4.59 -22.26
C SER A 123 2.51 -3.22 -22.38
N CYS A 124 3.33 -2.17 -22.26
CA CYS A 124 2.88 -0.78 -22.33
C CYS A 124 3.94 0.06 -23.05
N ASN A 125 3.48 1.04 -23.84
CA ASN A 125 4.35 2.02 -24.50
C ASN A 125 4.75 3.19 -23.59
N LEU A 126 4.33 3.19 -22.31
CA LEU A 126 4.69 4.19 -21.32
C LEU A 126 5.80 3.69 -20.42
N SER A 127 6.72 4.56 -20.07
CA SER A 127 7.68 4.34 -18.99
C SER A 127 6.98 4.33 -17.62
N LEU A 128 7.63 3.78 -16.59
CA LEU A 128 7.11 3.80 -15.21
C LEU A 128 6.88 5.25 -14.72
N GLU A 129 7.69 6.19 -15.17
CA GLU A 129 7.58 7.61 -14.83
C GLU A 129 6.33 8.25 -15.46
N GLU A 130 6.09 7.99 -16.74
CA GLU A 130 4.88 8.45 -17.42
C GLU A 130 3.63 7.85 -16.80
N ILE A 131 3.66 6.57 -16.42
CA ILE A 131 2.57 5.93 -15.68
C ILE A 131 2.35 6.62 -14.33
N PHE A 132 3.42 6.90 -13.58
CA PHE A 132 3.33 7.60 -12.30
C PHE A 132 2.66 8.97 -12.42
N HIS A 133 3.02 9.75 -13.44
CA HIS A 133 2.46 11.09 -13.63
C HIS A 133 1.02 11.08 -14.16
N ARG A 134 0.69 10.15 -15.05
CA ARG A 134 -0.66 10.07 -15.68
C ARG A 134 -1.70 9.42 -14.78
N ALA A 135 -1.32 8.46 -13.95
CA ALA A 135 -2.27 7.75 -13.09
C ALA A 135 -2.72 8.60 -11.89
N LYS A 136 -4.01 8.48 -11.56
CA LYS A 136 -4.60 9.04 -10.35
C LYS A 136 -4.59 8.00 -9.24
N GLY A 137 -4.32 8.42 -8.03
CA GLY A 137 -4.32 7.56 -6.85
C GLY A 137 -4.12 8.38 -5.58
N LYS A 138 -4.66 7.91 -4.48
CA LYS A 138 -4.52 8.54 -3.16
C LYS A 138 -3.08 8.46 -2.66
N TYR A 139 -2.45 7.33 -2.87
CA TYR A 139 -1.04 7.07 -2.58
C TYR A 139 -0.35 6.62 -3.87
N LYS A 140 0.68 7.32 -4.26
CA LYS A 140 1.46 7.05 -5.47
C LYS A 140 2.93 6.93 -5.11
N LEU A 141 3.59 5.87 -5.57
CA LEU A 141 5.01 5.65 -5.38
C LEU A 141 5.63 5.19 -6.69
N LEU A 142 6.77 5.78 -7.05
CA LEU A 142 7.68 5.29 -8.09
C LEU A 142 9.03 5.06 -7.44
N LEU A 143 9.52 3.84 -7.44
CA LEU A 143 10.88 3.51 -7.05
C LEU A 143 11.68 3.20 -8.32
N ARG A 144 12.72 4.03 -8.55
CA ARG A 144 13.71 3.87 -9.61
C ARG A 144 15.04 3.61 -8.94
N ARG A 145 15.62 2.46 -9.05
CA ARG A 145 16.95 2.26 -8.51
C ARG A 145 17.98 2.37 -9.63
N LYS A 146 18.77 3.44 -9.61
CA LYS A 146 20.07 3.47 -10.28
C LYS A 146 21.15 3.27 -9.23
N ARG A 147 21.84 2.14 -9.25
CA ARG A 147 23.14 2.02 -8.59
C ARG A 147 24.08 3.04 -9.21
N THR A 148 24.62 3.95 -8.42
CA THR A 148 25.74 4.77 -8.87
C THR A 148 27.04 4.00 -8.64
N GLN A 149 27.98 4.06 -9.59
CA GLN A 149 29.30 3.39 -9.48
C GLN A 149 30.10 3.82 -8.23
N ALA A 150 29.72 4.93 -7.59
CA ALA A 150 30.32 5.41 -6.34
C ALA A 150 29.84 4.62 -5.12
N GLU A 151 28.59 4.14 -5.11
CA GLU A 151 28.04 3.32 -4.03
C GLU A 151 28.60 1.92 -4.01
N ASP A 152 28.98 1.35 -5.16
CA ASP A 152 29.63 0.04 -5.27
C ASP A 152 30.98 -0.03 -4.55
N LYS A 153 31.65 1.11 -4.29
CA LYS A 153 32.95 1.18 -3.60
C LYS A 153 32.84 1.48 -2.09
N ALA A 154 31.75 2.09 -1.63
CA ALA A 154 31.61 2.56 -0.25
C ALA A 154 30.95 1.52 0.69
N HIS A 155 30.22 0.53 0.17
CA HIS A 155 29.35 -0.34 0.95
C HIS A 155 29.77 -1.82 1.01
N LEU A 156 31.07 -2.09 0.97
CA LEU A 156 31.61 -3.47 1.11
C LEU A 156 31.48 -4.09 2.51
N LYS A 157 30.76 -3.47 3.48
CA LYS A 157 30.70 -3.94 4.88
C LYS A 157 29.33 -3.96 5.54
N GLU A 158 28.26 -3.47 4.94
CA GLU A 158 26.91 -3.66 5.47
C GLU A 158 26.12 -4.56 4.52
N GLU A 159 25.56 -5.66 5.03
CA GLU A 159 24.63 -6.50 4.28
C GLU A 159 23.44 -5.63 3.85
N ASN A 160 23.41 -5.31 2.55
CA ASN A 160 22.46 -4.34 2.00
C ASN A 160 21.04 -4.90 1.98
N ILE A 161 20.22 -4.57 2.98
CA ILE A 161 18.77 -4.80 2.97
C ILE A 161 18.10 -4.19 1.72
N GLU A 162 18.80 -3.28 1.03
CA GLU A 162 18.32 -2.56 -0.15
C GLU A 162 18.73 -3.22 -1.49
N GLU A 163 19.56 -4.27 -1.45
CA GLU A 163 20.03 -4.93 -2.67
C GLU A 163 18.87 -5.58 -3.43
N ASN A 164 18.72 -5.20 -4.71
CA ASN A 164 17.83 -5.79 -5.70
C ASN A 164 16.33 -5.51 -5.55
N LEU A 165 15.92 -4.30 -5.16
CA LEU A 165 14.55 -3.86 -5.43
C LEU A 165 14.40 -3.58 -6.93
N THR A 166 13.51 -4.29 -7.60
CA THR A 166 13.15 -4.04 -9.00
C THR A 166 12.44 -2.69 -9.11
N PRO A 167 12.73 -1.85 -10.11
CA PRO A 167 11.96 -0.62 -10.33
C PRO A 167 10.46 -0.92 -10.48
N PHE A 168 9.62 -0.11 -9.84
CA PHE A 168 8.17 -0.28 -9.92
C PHE A 168 7.43 1.03 -9.65
N VAL A 169 6.17 1.07 -10.07
CA VAL A 169 5.17 2.03 -9.62
C VAL A 169 4.12 1.32 -8.78
N CYS A 170 3.63 2.00 -7.75
CA CYS A 170 2.56 1.52 -6.90
C CYS A 170 1.50 2.60 -6.72
N PHE A 171 0.24 2.19 -6.81
CA PHE A 171 -0.91 3.05 -6.55
C PHE A 171 -1.82 2.33 -5.58
N SER A 172 -2.22 3.02 -4.50
CA SER A 172 -3.14 2.45 -3.52
C SER A 172 -4.22 3.46 -3.13
N PRO A 173 -5.48 3.06 -3.08
CA PRO A 173 -6.54 3.84 -2.44
C PRO A 173 -6.55 3.62 -0.93
N GLU A 174 -6.00 2.50 -0.45
CA GLU A 174 -6.14 2.00 0.91
C GLU A 174 -5.01 2.47 1.81
N THR A 175 -5.37 2.93 3.01
CA THR A 175 -4.42 3.21 4.10
C THR A 175 -4.20 1.91 4.87
N PHE A 176 -2.96 1.41 4.90
CA PHE A 176 -2.62 0.22 5.69
C PHE A 176 -2.92 0.45 7.18
N VAL A 177 -2.17 1.35 7.82
CA VAL A 177 -2.42 1.82 9.17
C VAL A 177 -2.09 3.30 9.29
N ARG A 178 -2.71 3.96 10.25
CA ARG A 178 -2.37 5.33 10.67
C ARG A 178 -2.14 5.34 12.17
N ILE A 179 -1.06 5.96 12.61
CA ILE A 179 -0.82 6.20 14.04
C ILE A 179 -0.95 7.70 14.29
N LYS A 180 -1.78 8.08 15.26
CA LYS A 180 -1.99 9.46 15.67
C LYS A 180 -2.45 9.53 17.13
N GLY A 181 -1.79 10.38 17.93
CA GLY A 181 -2.17 10.61 19.32
C GLY A 181 -2.15 9.31 20.16
N GLY A 182 -1.14 8.46 19.97
CA GLY A 182 -1.01 7.19 20.72
C GLY A 182 -2.03 6.12 20.32
N ARG A 183 -2.76 6.30 19.23
CA ARG A 183 -3.69 5.30 18.70
C ARG A 183 -3.30 4.88 17.30
N ILE A 184 -3.45 3.58 17.02
CA ILE A 184 -3.35 2.99 15.69
C ILE A 184 -4.75 2.84 15.09
N TYR A 185 -4.88 3.16 13.82
CA TYR A 185 -6.13 3.10 13.05
C TYR A 185 -5.92 2.24 11.81
N SER A 186 -6.93 1.49 11.42
CA SER A 186 -7.02 0.81 10.12
C SER A 186 -8.38 1.06 9.49
N TYR A 187 -8.39 1.05 8.15
CA TYR A 187 -9.55 1.42 7.35
C TYR A 187 -9.85 0.33 6.32
N PRO A 188 -10.31 -0.86 6.76
CA PRO A 188 -10.63 -1.94 5.82
C PRO A 188 -11.72 -1.51 4.84
N MET A 189 -11.49 -1.83 3.56
CA MET A 189 -12.38 -1.49 2.44
C MET A 189 -12.85 -2.77 1.76
N LYS A 190 -14.17 -2.88 1.48
CA LYS A 190 -14.77 -3.98 0.72
C LYS A 190 -16.00 -3.49 -0.04
N GLY A 191 -16.32 -4.21 -1.13
CA GLY A 191 -17.41 -3.85 -2.00
C GLY A 191 -17.07 -2.63 -2.87
N THR A 192 -17.22 -2.77 -4.16
CA THR A 192 -16.92 -1.70 -5.13
C THR A 192 -18.05 -1.58 -6.11
N LEU A 193 -18.54 -0.36 -6.34
CA LEU A 193 -19.59 -0.10 -7.30
C LEU A 193 -19.28 1.20 -8.07
N ASP A 194 -19.65 1.26 -9.34
CA ASP A 194 -19.55 2.48 -10.15
C ASP A 194 -20.50 3.55 -9.56
N ALA A 195 -19.93 4.71 -9.22
CA ALA A 195 -20.69 5.82 -8.63
C ALA A 195 -21.72 6.45 -9.58
N SER A 196 -21.60 6.20 -10.88
CA SER A 196 -22.55 6.71 -11.89
C SER A 196 -23.86 5.92 -11.96
N LEU A 197 -23.92 4.74 -11.35
CA LEU A 197 -25.12 3.91 -11.38
C LEU A 197 -26.27 4.53 -10.56
N PRO A 198 -27.52 4.38 -10.98
CA PRO A 198 -28.66 4.86 -10.22
C PRO A 198 -28.72 4.24 -8.82
N ASN A 199 -28.84 5.08 -7.78
CA ASN A 199 -28.88 4.65 -6.37
C ASN A 199 -27.67 3.75 -5.97
N ALA A 200 -26.48 4.00 -6.51
CA ALA A 200 -25.28 3.20 -6.29
C ALA A 200 -24.97 2.98 -4.78
N GLU A 201 -25.05 4.04 -3.98
CA GLU A 201 -24.83 3.95 -2.51
C GLU A 201 -25.80 2.98 -1.85
N LYS A 202 -27.10 3.09 -2.20
CA LYS A 202 -28.12 2.21 -1.63
C LYS A 202 -27.89 0.76 -2.05
N GLN A 203 -27.59 0.51 -3.34
CA GLN A 203 -27.29 -0.83 -3.85
C GLN A 203 -26.12 -1.45 -3.07
N LEU A 204 -25.01 -0.70 -2.91
CA LEU A 204 -23.82 -1.18 -2.22
C LEU A 204 -24.08 -1.44 -0.72
N MET A 205 -24.88 -0.60 -0.06
CA MET A 205 -25.19 -0.76 1.36
C MET A 205 -26.19 -1.90 1.63
N GLU A 206 -27.07 -2.21 0.69
CA GLU A 206 -28.07 -3.27 0.82
C GLU A 206 -27.56 -4.65 0.35
N ASP A 207 -26.39 -4.71 -0.31
CA ASP A 207 -25.79 -5.97 -0.76
C ASP A 207 -25.39 -6.84 0.45
N ARG A 208 -26.06 -8.00 0.58
CA ARG A 208 -25.86 -8.92 1.70
C ARG A 208 -24.52 -9.66 1.61
N LYS A 209 -24.06 -9.98 0.40
CA LYS A 209 -22.77 -10.66 0.21
C LYS A 209 -21.64 -9.72 0.60
N GLU A 210 -21.64 -8.51 0.08
CA GLU A 210 -20.63 -7.49 0.42
C GLU A 210 -20.67 -7.15 1.93
N ALA A 211 -21.85 -7.13 2.54
CA ALA A 211 -22.00 -6.94 3.99
C ALA A 211 -21.33 -8.04 4.80
N ALA A 212 -21.50 -9.31 4.40
CA ALA A 212 -20.89 -10.45 5.09
C ALA A 212 -19.36 -10.48 4.92
N GLU A 213 -18.86 -10.21 3.70
CA GLU A 213 -17.43 -10.11 3.44
C GLU A 213 -16.80 -8.95 4.23
N HIS A 214 -17.48 -7.80 4.31
CA HIS A 214 -17.01 -6.65 5.07
C HIS A 214 -16.96 -6.95 6.59
N ALA A 215 -17.95 -7.64 7.14
CA ALA A 215 -17.94 -8.07 8.54
C ALA A 215 -16.74 -8.96 8.84
N THR A 216 -16.43 -9.90 7.95
CA THR A 216 -15.30 -10.82 8.09
C THR A 216 -13.96 -10.06 8.09
N ILE A 217 -13.78 -9.10 7.19
CA ILE A 217 -12.54 -8.34 7.13
C ILE A 217 -12.39 -7.39 8.32
N VAL A 218 -13.48 -6.80 8.81
CA VAL A 218 -13.47 -5.97 10.02
C VAL A 218 -13.03 -6.78 11.24
N ASP A 219 -13.54 -8.01 11.39
CA ASP A 219 -13.13 -8.88 12.50
C ASP A 219 -11.67 -9.33 12.39
N LEU A 220 -11.20 -9.65 11.18
CA LEU A 220 -9.79 -9.97 10.92
C LEU A 220 -8.86 -8.81 11.32
N ILE A 221 -9.18 -7.59 10.91
CA ILE A 221 -8.38 -6.41 11.23
C ILE A 221 -8.43 -6.07 12.73
N ARG A 222 -9.57 -6.26 13.38
CA ARG A 222 -9.64 -6.13 14.86
C ARG A 222 -8.68 -7.09 15.54
N ASN A 223 -8.63 -8.35 15.11
CA ASN A 223 -7.70 -9.34 15.63
C ASN A 223 -6.24 -8.94 15.37
N ASP A 224 -5.91 -8.47 14.17
CA ASP A 224 -4.56 -8.01 13.85
C ASP A 224 -4.14 -6.83 14.74
N LEU A 225 -4.99 -5.81 14.90
CA LEU A 225 -4.70 -4.67 15.77
C LEU A 225 -4.57 -5.08 17.25
N SER A 226 -5.33 -6.07 17.71
CA SER A 226 -5.28 -6.55 19.10
C SER A 226 -3.95 -7.23 19.48
N ARG A 227 -3.10 -7.53 18.50
CA ARG A 227 -1.73 -8.04 18.75
C ARG A 227 -0.78 -6.95 19.27
N VAL A 228 -1.08 -5.68 18.98
CA VAL A 228 -0.18 -4.54 19.24
C VAL A 228 -0.84 -3.40 20.00
N ALA A 229 -2.14 -3.43 20.21
CA ALA A 229 -2.92 -2.36 20.83
C ALA A 229 -3.99 -2.89 21.77
N GLU A 230 -4.31 -2.08 22.77
CA GLU A 230 -5.42 -2.28 23.70
C GLU A 230 -6.66 -1.47 23.29
N ASP A 231 -7.82 -1.73 23.90
CA ASP A 231 -9.08 -1.04 23.65
C ASP A 231 -9.43 -0.97 22.15
N VAL A 232 -9.23 -2.09 21.44
CA VAL A 232 -9.53 -2.17 20.01
C VAL A 232 -11.03 -2.16 19.79
N ARG A 233 -11.49 -1.20 18.98
CA ARG A 233 -12.92 -0.99 18.70
C ARG A 233 -13.15 -0.54 17.27
N VAL A 234 -14.39 -0.74 16.81
CA VAL A 234 -14.88 -0.19 15.53
C VAL A 234 -15.49 1.19 15.82
N ASP A 235 -14.82 2.25 15.39
CA ASP A 235 -15.28 3.63 15.61
C ASP A 235 -16.39 4.01 14.61
N LYS A 236 -16.27 3.52 13.36
CA LYS A 236 -17.31 3.66 12.33
C LYS A 236 -17.43 2.35 11.54
N TYR A 237 -18.65 1.90 11.32
CA TYR A 237 -18.92 0.67 10.60
C TYR A 237 -19.67 0.93 9.29
N ARG A 238 -19.14 0.38 8.17
CA ARG A 238 -19.71 0.41 6.83
C ARG A 238 -20.23 1.80 6.41
N TYR A 239 -19.34 2.72 6.21
CA TYR A 239 -19.64 4.01 5.55
C TYR A 239 -19.17 3.98 4.09
N ILE A 240 -19.72 4.87 3.26
CA ILE A 240 -19.33 4.99 1.86
C ILE A 240 -18.10 5.90 1.73
N ASP A 241 -17.10 5.40 1.04
CA ASP A 241 -15.95 6.15 0.53
C ASP A 241 -16.06 6.33 -0.99
N VAL A 242 -15.72 7.51 -1.48
CA VAL A 242 -15.68 7.81 -2.93
C VAL A 242 -14.23 7.84 -3.39
N LEU A 243 -13.88 6.95 -4.30
CA LEU A 243 -12.54 6.89 -4.89
C LEU A 243 -12.56 7.50 -6.29
N HIS A 244 -11.67 8.45 -6.51
CA HIS A 244 -11.49 9.10 -7.81
C HIS A 244 -10.49 8.31 -8.66
N THR A 245 -10.92 7.84 -9.83
CA THR A 245 -10.08 7.10 -10.77
C THR A 245 -10.01 7.80 -12.13
N ASN A 246 -9.11 7.36 -12.99
CA ASN A 246 -9.01 7.88 -14.37
C ASN A 246 -10.26 7.56 -15.22
N LYS A 247 -11.04 6.53 -14.84
CA LYS A 247 -12.24 6.09 -15.55
C LYS A 247 -13.56 6.58 -14.95
N GLY A 248 -13.51 7.39 -13.89
CA GLY A 248 -14.67 7.87 -13.15
C GLY A 248 -14.56 7.57 -11.66
N ASN A 249 -15.61 7.88 -10.93
CA ASN A 249 -15.66 7.64 -9.49
C ASN A 249 -16.22 6.24 -9.19
N ILE A 250 -15.66 5.59 -8.19
CA ILE A 250 -16.18 4.35 -7.65
C ILE A 250 -16.51 4.53 -6.17
N LEU A 251 -17.54 3.84 -5.70
CA LEU A 251 -17.92 3.76 -4.30
C LEU A 251 -17.32 2.51 -3.69
N GLN A 252 -16.81 2.64 -2.47
CA GLN A 252 -16.43 1.50 -1.63
C GLN A 252 -17.03 1.62 -0.24
N THR A 253 -17.33 0.50 0.40
CA THR A 253 -17.66 0.49 1.83
C THR A 253 -16.39 0.39 2.64
N SER A 254 -16.25 1.27 3.63
CA SER A 254 -15.12 1.33 4.56
C SER A 254 -15.59 1.21 6.00
N SER A 255 -14.70 0.80 6.90
CA SER A 255 -14.88 0.93 8.34
C SER A 255 -13.65 1.57 8.96
N GLU A 256 -13.80 2.20 10.12
CA GLU A 256 -12.70 2.74 10.91
C GLU A 256 -12.57 1.94 12.20
N ILE A 257 -11.39 1.35 12.39
CA ILE A 257 -11.06 0.54 13.56
C ILE A 257 -9.86 1.19 14.24
N SER A 258 -9.91 1.36 15.56
CA SER A 258 -8.78 1.90 16.29
C SER A 258 -8.43 1.11 17.54
N GLY A 259 -7.19 1.21 17.99
CA GLY A 259 -6.68 0.68 19.25
C GLY A 259 -5.68 1.63 19.89
N ARG A 260 -5.50 1.55 21.20
CA ARG A 260 -4.52 2.34 21.96
C ARG A 260 -3.18 1.62 21.98
N LEU A 261 -2.12 2.27 21.50
CA LEU A 261 -0.75 1.78 21.59
C LEU A 261 -0.14 2.03 22.98
N PRO A 262 0.88 1.26 23.39
CA PRO A 262 1.71 1.58 24.54
C PRO A 262 2.34 2.98 24.41
N GLU A 263 2.66 3.65 25.52
CA GLU A 263 3.21 5.01 25.50
C GLU A 263 4.59 5.08 24.80
N ASP A 264 5.35 4.00 24.89
CA ASP A 264 6.69 3.86 24.32
C ASP A 264 6.69 3.33 22.86
N TYR A 265 5.50 3.30 22.20
CA TYR A 265 5.34 2.76 20.84
C TYR A 265 6.34 3.30 19.81
N PRO A 266 6.89 4.53 19.90
CA PRO A 266 7.87 4.98 18.90
C PRO A 266 9.17 4.16 18.93
N HIS A 267 9.53 3.60 20.09
CA HIS A 267 10.70 2.72 20.25
C HIS A 267 10.45 1.30 19.69
N HIS A 268 9.20 0.94 19.42
CA HIS A 268 8.74 -0.39 19.00
C HIS A 268 7.92 -0.34 17.68
N LEU A 269 8.06 0.73 16.90
CA LEU A 269 7.29 0.88 15.67
C LEU A 269 7.56 -0.24 14.66
N GLY A 270 8.81 -0.72 14.59
CA GLY A 270 9.21 -1.82 13.73
C GLY A 270 8.52 -3.12 14.07
N GLU A 271 8.45 -3.50 15.35
CA GLU A 271 7.74 -4.68 15.85
C GLU A 271 6.22 -4.56 15.65
N ILE A 272 5.67 -3.36 15.86
CA ILE A 272 4.25 -3.08 15.61
C ILE A 272 3.92 -3.33 14.15
N LEU A 273 4.73 -2.83 13.22
CA LEU A 273 4.55 -3.05 11.79
C LEU A 273 4.75 -4.52 11.40
N ASP A 274 5.76 -5.19 11.96
CA ASP A 274 6.03 -6.61 11.70
C ASP A 274 4.85 -7.50 12.11
N ALA A 275 4.25 -7.24 13.27
CA ALA A 275 3.07 -7.97 13.75
C ALA A 275 1.84 -7.78 12.84
N GLN A 276 1.75 -6.65 12.11
CA GLN A 276 0.67 -6.36 11.19
C GLN A 276 0.93 -6.91 9.77
N LEU A 277 2.19 -7.11 9.39
CA LEU A 277 2.57 -7.56 8.05
C LEU A 277 2.69 -9.10 7.96
N PRO A 278 2.45 -9.68 6.77
CA PRO A 278 1.66 -9.06 5.70
C PRO A 278 0.22 -8.81 6.16
N ALA A 279 -0.41 -7.77 5.60
CA ALA A 279 -1.76 -7.37 6.02
C ALA A 279 -2.78 -8.51 5.86
N GLY A 280 -3.67 -8.69 6.84
CA GLY A 280 -4.72 -9.70 6.78
C GLY A 280 -5.65 -9.54 5.56
N SER A 281 -5.90 -8.29 5.15
CA SER A 281 -6.73 -7.97 3.98
C SER A 281 -6.15 -8.49 2.66
N ILE A 282 -4.85 -8.70 2.56
CA ILE A 282 -4.17 -9.22 1.35
C ILE A 282 -3.72 -10.67 1.47
N THR A 283 -3.87 -11.30 2.62
CA THR A 283 -3.53 -12.71 2.85
C THR A 283 -4.78 -13.58 3.00
N GLY A 284 -5.43 -13.51 4.13
CA GLY A 284 -6.62 -14.27 4.46
C GLY A 284 -6.77 -14.53 5.94
N ALA A 285 -7.70 -15.43 6.29
CA ALA A 285 -8.04 -15.73 7.67
C ALA A 285 -8.25 -17.25 7.90
N PRO A 286 -7.64 -17.82 8.92
CA PRO A 286 -6.63 -17.29 9.83
C PRO A 286 -5.32 -16.98 9.09
N LYS A 287 -4.70 -15.82 9.39
CA LYS A 287 -3.54 -15.30 8.65
C LYS A 287 -2.38 -16.32 8.56
N ASP A 288 -1.90 -16.80 9.71
CA ASP A 288 -0.75 -17.70 9.79
C ASP A 288 -1.00 -19.04 9.06
N LYS A 289 -2.24 -19.52 9.07
CA LYS A 289 -2.61 -20.77 8.39
C LYS A 289 -2.80 -20.59 6.89
N THR A 290 -3.34 -19.45 6.49
CA THR A 290 -3.55 -19.14 5.06
C THR A 290 -2.24 -18.91 4.31
N MET A 291 -1.19 -18.48 5.00
CA MET A 291 0.15 -18.25 4.44
C MET A 291 0.98 -19.53 4.27
N GLN A 292 0.62 -20.65 4.90
CA GLN A 292 1.26 -21.97 4.76
C GLN A 292 0.87 -22.68 3.48
#